data_fbd4d94a983c0c6b9a6e4b14088238e7
#
_entry.id   fbd4d94a983c0c6b9a6e4b14088238e7
#
_cell.length_a   1.000
_cell.length_b   1.000
_cell.length_c   1.000
_cell.angle_alpha   90.00
_cell.angle_beta   90.00
_cell.angle_gamma   90.00
#
_symmetry.space_group_name_H-M   'P 1'
#
loop_
_entity.id
_entity.type
_entity.pdbx_description
1 polymer ?
#
loop_
_entity_poly.entity_id
_entity_poly.type
_entity_poly.pdbx_seq_one_letter_code
_entity_poly.pdbx_strand_id
1 'polypeptide(L)'
;MEEFLNKVDNILEKRYDINREYDLKFNKAAANWCINVIPHLMKERGYNEETIGKFIPFERLRELVAYVEFTNLLDFTTGKKVLATMVDDDEDAWTVMTKMDLLFKADTSDVEKTIDEVLGRFPDKVIAYKGGKKGLLGMMVGEVMRSIKGVNGKEVQELLRNKLES
;
A
#
# COMPACT_ATOMS: atom_id res chain seq x y z
N MET A 1 4.36 -18.05 -7.78
CA MET A 1 3.61 -17.97 -6.51
C MET A 1 4.51 -18.35 -5.34
N GLU A 2 5.08 -19.54 -5.33
CA GLU A 2 6.02 -20.02 -4.30
C GLU A 2 7.27 -19.14 -4.12
N GLU A 3 7.85 -18.66 -5.20
CA GLU A 3 9.03 -17.79 -5.16
C GLU A 3 8.73 -16.41 -4.54
N PHE A 4 7.50 -15.91 -4.73
CA PHE A 4 7.05 -14.67 -4.12
C PHE A 4 6.74 -14.85 -2.63
N LEU A 5 6.08 -15.94 -2.24
CA LEU A 5 5.85 -16.32 -0.84
C LEU A 5 7.17 -16.45 -0.09
N ASN A 6 8.13 -17.19 -0.65
CA ASN A 6 9.47 -17.34 -0.09
C ASN A 6 10.21 -16.00 0.04
N LYS A 7 9.94 -15.05 -0.86
CA LYS A 7 10.54 -13.70 -0.80
C LYS A 7 9.91 -12.84 0.28
N VAL A 8 8.59 -12.94 0.48
CA VAL A 8 7.87 -12.28 1.57
C VAL A 8 8.27 -12.88 2.91
N ASP A 9 8.27 -14.21 3.03
CA ASP A 9 8.69 -14.93 4.24
C ASP A 9 10.16 -14.61 4.59
N ASN A 10 11.06 -14.59 3.62
CA ASN A 10 12.46 -14.23 3.82
C ASN A 10 12.64 -12.74 4.23
N ILE A 11 11.78 -11.84 3.74
CA ILE A 11 11.74 -10.45 4.19
C ILE A 11 11.19 -10.36 5.61
N LEU A 12 10.18 -11.15 5.93
CA LEU A 12 9.59 -11.20 7.26
C LEU A 12 10.56 -11.89 8.25
N GLU A 13 11.15 -13.03 7.92
CA GLU A 13 12.10 -13.77 8.77
C GLU A 13 13.40 -13.00 9.00
N LYS A 14 14.02 -12.42 7.98
CA LYS A 14 15.23 -11.60 8.16
C LYS A 14 15.01 -10.33 8.98
N ARG A 15 13.76 -9.90 9.13
CA ARG A 15 13.39 -8.74 9.97
C ARG A 15 12.92 -9.13 11.35
N TYR A 16 12.62 -10.40 11.59
CA TYR A 16 12.34 -10.95 12.92
C TYR A 16 13.60 -11.08 13.78
N ASP A 17 14.75 -11.27 13.14
CA ASP A 17 16.03 -11.25 13.81
C ASP A 17 16.50 -9.81 14.05
N ILE A 18 16.16 -9.31 15.23
CA ILE A 18 16.92 -8.28 15.94
C ILE A 18 16.88 -6.88 15.27
N ASN A 19 15.84 -6.09 15.52
CA ASN A 19 16.17 -4.69 15.70
C ASN A 19 15.11 -3.94 16.51
N ARG A 20 15.53 -3.39 17.65
CA ARG A 20 14.75 -2.48 18.50
C ARG A 20 14.09 -1.35 17.69
N GLU A 21 14.69 -0.96 16.58
CA GLU A 21 14.16 0.02 15.62
C GLU A 21 12.98 -0.53 14.80
N TYR A 22 13.05 -1.80 14.38
CA TYR A 22 11.95 -2.47 13.68
C TYR A 22 10.73 -2.60 14.60
N ASP A 23 10.95 -3.06 15.84
CA ASP A 23 9.87 -3.21 16.82
C ASP A 23 9.22 -1.86 17.14
N LEU A 24 10.00 -0.79 17.28
CA LEU A 24 9.49 0.55 17.51
C LEU A 24 8.67 1.06 16.31
N LYS A 25 9.14 0.81 15.09
CA LYS A 25 8.43 1.20 13.86
C LYS A 25 7.15 0.40 13.70
N PHE A 26 7.20 -0.91 13.94
CA PHE A 26 6.02 -1.78 13.90
C PHE A 26 5.00 -1.36 14.96
N ASN A 27 5.42 -1.14 16.20
CA ASN A 27 4.52 -0.74 17.28
C ASN A 27 3.85 0.61 17.01
N LYS A 28 4.56 1.57 16.41
CA LYS A 28 3.99 2.85 15.99
C LYS A 28 2.93 2.65 14.88
N ALA A 29 3.24 1.83 13.89
CA ALA A 29 2.31 1.51 12.82
C ALA A 29 1.06 0.80 13.36
N ALA A 30 1.23 -0.25 14.16
CA ALA A 30 0.13 -0.97 14.79
C ALA A 30 -0.72 -0.05 15.68
N ALA A 31 -0.10 0.82 16.48
CA ALA A 31 -0.81 1.80 17.29
C ALA A 31 -1.65 2.76 16.41
N ASN A 32 -1.12 3.22 15.28
CA ASN A 32 -1.87 4.05 14.33
C ASN A 32 -3.12 3.31 13.81
N TRP A 33 -3.00 2.03 13.47
CA TRP A 33 -4.14 1.22 13.06
C TRP A 33 -5.17 1.06 14.18
N CYS A 34 -4.71 0.78 15.41
CA CYS A 34 -5.59 0.61 16.57
C CYS A 34 -6.32 1.90 16.96
N ILE A 35 -5.66 3.05 16.83
CA ILE A 35 -6.22 4.34 17.26
C ILE A 35 -7.08 4.98 16.18
N ASN A 36 -6.68 4.92 14.91
CA ASN A 36 -7.29 5.71 13.85
C ASN A 36 -8.10 4.89 12.83
N VAL A 37 -7.81 3.61 12.63
CA VAL A 37 -8.46 2.79 11.60
C VAL A 37 -9.53 1.89 12.20
N ILE A 38 -9.16 1.10 13.19
CA ILE A 38 -10.07 0.11 13.79
C ILE A 38 -11.30 0.77 14.42
N PRO A 39 -11.22 1.86 15.20
CA PRO A 39 -12.40 2.49 15.79
C PRO A 39 -13.39 3.02 14.74
N HIS A 40 -12.86 3.51 13.61
CA HIS A 40 -13.73 3.95 12.50
C HIS A 40 -14.48 2.78 11.87
N LEU A 41 -13.78 1.69 11.60
CA LEU A 41 -14.38 0.46 11.08
C LEU A 41 -15.42 -0.13 12.05
N MET A 42 -15.11 -0.16 13.35
CA MET A 42 -16.05 -0.60 14.40
C MET A 42 -17.34 0.21 14.36
N LYS A 43 -17.21 1.54 14.31
CA LYS A 43 -18.37 2.44 14.26
C LYS A 43 -19.21 2.24 13.00
N GLU A 44 -18.59 2.10 11.85
CA GLU A 44 -19.29 1.89 10.58
C GLU A 44 -20.06 0.57 10.55
N ARG A 45 -19.58 -0.47 11.23
CA ARG A 45 -20.17 -1.82 11.24
C ARG A 45 -20.94 -2.17 12.50
N GLY A 46 -21.03 -1.24 13.45
CA GLY A 46 -21.73 -1.47 14.71
C GLY A 46 -21.04 -2.50 15.63
N TYR A 47 -19.73 -2.69 15.48
CA TYR A 47 -18.94 -3.57 16.35
C TYR A 47 -18.54 -2.85 17.65
N ASN A 48 -18.32 -3.62 18.72
CA ASN A 48 -17.77 -3.16 19.98
C ASN A 48 -16.43 -3.82 20.26
N GLU A 49 -15.77 -3.46 21.36
CA GLU A 49 -14.45 -3.98 21.74
C GLU A 49 -14.44 -5.50 21.95
N GLU A 50 -15.55 -6.09 22.43
CA GLU A 50 -15.67 -7.53 22.65
C GLU A 50 -15.78 -8.31 21.33
N THR A 51 -16.43 -7.72 20.35
CA THR A 51 -16.67 -8.38 19.05
C THR A 51 -15.50 -8.21 18.09
N ILE A 52 -14.83 -7.05 18.08
CA ILE A 52 -13.78 -6.76 17.10
C ILE A 52 -12.59 -7.76 17.20
N GLY A 53 -12.21 -8.18 18.41
CA GLY A 53 -11.13 -9.14 18.63
C GLY A 53 -11.39 -10.53 18.06
N LYS A 54 -12.66 -10.86 17.75
CA LYS A 54 -13.02 -12.10 17.07
C LYS A 54 -12.81 -12.02 15.57
N PHE A 55 -13.05 -10.84 14.98
CA PHE A 55 -12.94 -10.59 13.54
C PHE A 55 -11.53 -10.18 13.10
N ILE A 56 -10.78 -9.52 14.01
CA ILE A 56 -9.40 -9.10 13.74
C ILE A 56 -8.50 -9.67 14.84
N PRO A 57 -8.15 -10.98 14.80
CA PRO A 57 -7.09 -11.52 15.64
C PRO A 57 -5.79 -10.74 15.43
N PHE A 58 -5.02 -10.59 16.51
CA PHE A 58 -3.79 -9.80 16.50
C PHE A 58 -2.81 -10.23 15.39
N GLU A 59 -2.72 -11.52 15.13
CA GLU A 59 -1.87 -12.11 14.10
C GLU A 59 -2.26 -11.64 12.70
N ARG A 60 -3.56 -11.62 12.39
CA ARG A 60 -4.08 -11.14 11.10
C ARG A 60 -3.82 -9.64 10.90
N LEU A 61 -4.04 -8.84 11.96
CA LEU A 61 -3.74 -7.41 11.90
C LEU A 61 -2.25 -7.16 11.71
N ARG A 62 -1.41 -7.91 12.43
CA ARG A 62 0.05 -7.81 12.34
C ARG A 62 0.54 -8.07 10.91
N GLU A 63 0.03 -9.10 10.28
CA GLU A 63 0.36 -9.45 8.91
C GLU A 63 -0.03 -8.32 7.93
N LEU A 64 -1.24 -7.80 8.02
CA LEU A 64 -1.70 -6.68 7.20
C LEU A 64 -0.84 -5.43 7.40
N VAL A 65 -0.51 -5.08 8.66
CA VAL A 65 0.38 -3.95 8.97
C VAL A 65 1.76 -4.15 8.34
N ALA A 66 2.27 -5.38 8.35
CA ALA A 66 3.54 -5.70 7.69
C ALA A 66 3.47 -5.48 6.17
N TYR A 67 2.40 -5.89 5.51
CA TYR A 67 2.22 -5.65 4.07
C TYR A 67 2.15 -4.17 3.71
N VAL A 68 1.55 -3.34 4.54
CA VAL A 68 1.43 -1.89 4.29
C VAL A 68 2.73 -1.15 4.58
N GLU A 69 3.36 -1.44 5.73
CA GLU A 69 4.42 -0.57 6.26
C GLU A 69 5.84 -1.03 5.90
N PHE A 70 6.01 -2.32 5.57
CA PHE A 70 7.36 -2.89 5.43
C PHE A 70 7.64 -3.53 4.07
N THR A 71 6.61 -3.99 3.36
CA THR A 71 6.82 -4.68 2.07
C THR A 71 6.56 -3.80 0.86
N ASN A 72 5.94 -2.64 1.04
CA ASN A 72 5.41 -1.77 -0.02
C ASN A 72 4.44 -2.50 -0.99
N LEU A 73 3.83 -3.60 -0.55
CA LEU A 73 2.82 -4.32 -1.33
C LEU A 73 1.51 -3.55 -1.39
N LEU A 74 1.17 -2.87 -0.29
CA LEU A 74 -0.05 -2.09 -0.17
C LEU A 74 0.29 -0.66 0.26
N ASP A 75 -0.43 0.31 -0.29
CA ASP A 75 -0.53 1.63 0.34
C ASP A 75 -1.54 1.60 1.50
N PHE A 76 -1.46 2.60 2.37
CA PHE A 76 -2.31 2.69 3.56
C PHE A 76 -3.81 2.71 3.24
N THR A 77 -4.21 3.35 2.13
CA THR A 77 -5.63 3.43 1.71
C THR A 77 -6.15 2.08 1.27
N THR A 78 -5.36 1.35 0.48
CA THR A 78 -5.67 -0.01 0.03
C THR A 78 -5.66 -0.98 1.22
N GLY A 79 -4.71 -0.84 2.14
CA GLY A 79 -4.67 -1.63 3.37
C GLY A 79 -5.94 -1.49 4.22
N LYS A 80 -6.52 -0.28 4.33
CA LYS A 80 -7.81 -0.09 5.01
C LYS A 80 -8.97 -0.85 4.33
N LYS A 81 -8.97 -0.91 3.00
CA LYS A 81 -9.98 -1.68 2.25
C LYS A 81 -9.80 -3.18 2.48
N VAL A 82 -8.55 -3.64 2.46
CA VAL A 82 -8.24 -5.05 2.79
C VAL A 82 -8.72 -5.38 4.20
N LEU A 83 -8.42 -4.54 5.21
CA LEU A 83 -8.90 -4.76 6.58
C LEU A 83 -10.43 -4.86 6.65
N ALA A 84 -11.14 -3.97 5.97
CA ALA A 84 -12.59 -3.98 5.94
C ALA A 84 -13.13 -5.30 5.39
N THR A 85 -12.57 -5.79 4.27
CA THR A 85 -12.96 -7.06 3.66
C THR A 85 -12.58 -8.26 4.54
N MET A 86 -11.39 -8.22 5.19
CA MET A 86 -10.99 -9.27 6.16
C MET A 86 -12.02 -9.45 7.28
N VAL A 87 -12.58 -8.34 7.75
CA VAL A 87 -13.62 -8.35 8.80
C VAL A 87 -14.95 -8.84 8.25
N ASP A 88 -15.35 -8.37 7.07
CA ASP A 88 -16.64 -8.71 6.47
C ASP A 88 -16.70 -10.20 6.03
N ASP A 89 -15.59 -10.76 5.54
CA ASP A 89 -15.50 -12.11 5.01
C ASP A 89 -14.89 -13.13 6.01
N ASP A 90 -14.40 -12.69 7.17
CA ASP A 90 -13.64 -13.47 8.16
C ASP A 90 -12.42 -14.20 7.53
N GLU A 91 -11.67 -13.48 6.71
CA GLU A 91 -10.52 -14.02 5.99
C GLU A 91 -9.21 -13.34 6.41
N ASP A 92 -8.08 -14.00 6.09
CA ASP A 92 -6.74 -13.41 6.29
C ASP A 92 -6.39 -12.39 5.19
N ALA A 93 -5.37 -11.58 5.46
CA ALA A 93 -4.95 -10.51 4.56
C ALA A 93 -4.52 -11.03 3.18
N TRP A 94 -3.81 -12.16 3.13
CA TRP A 94 -3.32 -12.75 1.88
C TRP A 94 -4.47 -13.22 0.98
N THR A 95 -5.45 -13.91 1.56
CA THR A 95 -6.63 -14.39 0.85
C THR A 95 -7.42 -13.23 0.26
N VAL A 96 -7.66 -12.18 1.06
CA VAL A 96 -8.34 -10.98 0.60
C VAL A 96 -7.56 -10.27 -0.51
N MET A 97 -6.25 -10.10 -0.33
CA MET A 97 -5.38 -9.47 -1.35
C MET A 97 -5.40 -10.25 -2.67
N THR A 98 -5.41 -11.59 -2.60
CA THR A 98 -5.53 -12.46 -3.78
C THR A 98 -6.85 -12.25 -4.49
N LYS A 99 -7.98 -12.26 -3.75
CA LYS A 99 -9.33 -12.01 -4.31
C LYS A 99 -9.47 -10.62 -4.93
N MET A 100 -8.82 -9.63 -4.34
CA MET A 100 -8.83 -8.24 -4.82
C MET A 100 -7.81 -7.97 -5.95
N ASP A 101 -7.07 -8.99 -6.40
CA ASP A 101 -6.04 -8.87 -7.45
C ASP A 101 -4.93 -7.85 -7.08
N LEU A 102 -4.55 -7.79 -5.80
CA LEU A 102 -3.57 -6.84 -5.26
C LEU A 102 -2.15 -7.41 -5.22
N LEU A 103 -1.97 -8.70 -5.47
CA LEU A 103 -0.66 -9.38 -5.43
C LEU A 103 0.13 -9.19 -6.73
N PHE A 104 -0.50 -8.65 -7.75
CA PHE A 104 0.18 -8.32 -9.00
C PHE A 104 1.04 -7.06 -8.77
N LYS A 105 2.36 -7.24 -8.83
CA LYS A 105 3.30 -6.11 -8.87
C LYS A 105 3.68 -5.88 -10.33
N ALA A 106 3.36 -4.71 -10.85
CA ALA A 106 3.80 -4.32 -12.19
C ALA A 106 5.34 -4.32 -12.28
N ASP A 107 5.88 -4.75 -13.41
CA ASP A 107 7.31 -4.62 -13.68
C ASP A 107 7.70 -3.15 -13.76
N THR A 108 8.86 -2.81 -13.21
CA THR A 108 9.35 -1.42 -13.22
C THR A 108 9.44 -0.86 -14.65
N SER A 109 9.78 -1.70 -15.63
CA SER A 109 9.82 -1.30 -17.04
C SER A 109 8.46 -0.91 -17.60
N ASP A 110 7.38 -1.58 -17.17
CA ASP A 110 6.02 -1.28 -17.60
C ASP A 110 5.49 -0.03 -16.88
N VAL A 111 5.90 0.19 -15.64
CA VAL A 111 5.62 1.44 -14.91
C VAL A 111 6.28 2.63 -15.61
N GLU A 112 7.57 2.50 -15.99
CA GLU A 112 8.29 3.57 -16.70
C GLU A 112 7.68 3.89 -18.06
N LYS A 113 7.29 2.88 -18.86
CA LYS A 113 6.57 3.07 -20.12
C LYS A 113 5.23 3.80 -19.90
N THR A 114 4.47 3.38 -18.89
CA THR A 114 3.20 4.03 -18.55
C THR A 114 3.40 5.48 -18.12
N ILE A 115 4.48 5.77 -17.39
CA ILE A 115 4.86 7.14 -17.05
C ILE A 115 5.13 7.96 -18.31
N ASP A 116 5.90 7.43 -19.26
CA ASP A 116 6.20 8.12 -20.52
C ASP A 116 4.94 8.41 -21.34
N GLU A 117 4.03 7.45 -21.42
CA GLU A 117 2.74 7.62 -22.08
C GLU A 117 1.88 8.72 -21.41
N VAL A 118 1.85 8.74 -20.08
CA VAL A 118 1.11 9.75 -19.31
C VAL A 118 1.72 11.13 -19.53
N LEU A 119 3.05 11.26 -19.45
CA LEU A 119 3.73 12.54 -19.69
C LEU A 119 3.50 13.01 -21.13
N GLY A 120 3.48 12.10 -22.11
CA GLY A 120 3.18 12.39 -23.50
C GLY A 120 1.73 12.85 -23.76
N ARG A 121 0.77 12.37 -22.93
CA ARG A 121 -0.64 12.81 -23.00
C ARG A 121 -0.87 14.21 -22.43
N PHE A 122 -0.01 14.67 -21.53
CA PHE A 122 -0.20 15.94 -20.82
C PHE A 122 1.02 16.87 -20.91
N PRO A 123 1.52 17.21 -22.12
CA PRO A 123 2.72 18.03 -22.29
C PRO A 123 2.61 19.40 -21.63
N ASP A 124 1.43 20.04 -21.68
CA ASP A 124 1.18 21.33 -21.05
C ASP A 124 1.32 21.28 -19.53
N LYS A 125 0.94 20.16 -18.91
CA LYS A 125 1.07 19.93 -17.46
C LYS A 125 2.53 19.72 -17.07
N VAL A 126 3.29 19.03 -17.92
CA VAL A 126 4.74 18.85 -17.73
C VAL A 126 5.44 20.22 -17.77
N ILE A 127 5.15 21.04 -18.75
CA ILE A 127 5.70 22.40 -18.85
C ILE A 127 5.32 23.24 -17.62
N ALA A 128 4.06 23.20 -17.20
CA ALA A 128 3.60 23.93 -16.02
C ALA A 128 4.26 23.42 -14.72
N TYR A 129 4.51 22.12 -14.59
CA TYR A 129 5.25 21.55 -13.45
C TYR A 129 6.70 22.05 -13.41
N LYS A 130 7.41 21.99 -14.56
CA LYS A 130 8.78 22.54 -14.70
C LYS A 130 8.80 24.05 -14.46
N GLY A 131 7.72 24.75 -14.79
CA GLY A 131 7.52 26.17 -14.48
C GLY A 131 7.12 26.50 -13.02
N GLY A 132 7.18 25.50 -12.10
CA GLY A 132 7.00 25.67 -10.67
C GLY A 132 5.65 25.22 -10.09
N LYS A 133 4.67 24.78 -10.90
CA LYS A 133 3.38 24.26 -10.39
C LYS A 133 3.51 22.82 -9.87
N LYS A 134 4.28 22.62 -8.81
CA LYS A 134 4.63 21.29 -8.25
C LYS A 134 3.40 20.46 -7.79
N GLY A 135 2.26 21.08 -7.50
CA GLY A 135 1.01 20.36 -7.18
C GLY A 135 0.46 19.49 -8.30
N LEU A 136 0.89 19.68 -9.56
CA LEU A 136 0.50 18.84 -10.70
C LEU A 136 1.07 17.42 -10.62
N LEU A 137 2.10 17.18 -9.80
CA LEU A 137 2.67 15.84 -9.59
C LEU A 137 1.61 14.85 -9.11
N GLY A 138 0.78 15.25 -8.14
CA GLY A 138 -0.29 14.39 -7.62
C GLY A 138 -1.32 13.97 -8.68
N MET A 139 -1.65 14.87 -9.62
CA MET A 139 -2.52 14.56 -10.74
C MET A 139 -1.88 13.53 -11.67
N MET A 140 -0.62 13.72 -12.03
CA MET A 140 0.12 12.79 -12.91
C MET A 140 0.29 11.40 -12.25
N VAL A 141 0.56 11.34 -10.94
CA VAL A 141 0.57 10.08 -10.17
C VAL A 141 -0.80 9.38 -10.29
N GLY A 142 -1.89 10.12 -10.10
CA GLY A 142 -3.24 9.56 -10.24
C GLY A 142 -3.53 9.00 -11.62
N GLU A 143 -3.05 9.65 -12.70
CA GLU A 143 -3.21 9.14 -14.06
C GLU A 143 -2.39 7.87 -14.32
N VAL A 144 -1.15 7.79 -13.83
CA VAL A 144 -0.34 6.57 -13.92
C VAL A 144 -1.02 5.41 -13.18
N MET A 145 -1.47 5.65 -11.94
CA MET A 145 -2.15 4.62 -11.14
C MET A 145 -3.49 4.15 -11.73
N ARG A 146 -4.16 4.96 -12.55
CA ARG A 146 -5.35 4.54 -13.31
C ARG A 146 -4.99 3.71 -14.54
N SER A 147 -3.83 3.95 -15.13
CA SER A 147 -3.39 3.30 -16.37
C SER A 147 -2.75 1.94 -16.14
N ILE A 148 -2.19 1.69 -14.95
CA ILE A 148 -1.52 0.43 -14.61
C ILE A 148 -1.90 0.00 -13.19
N LYS A 149 -2.18 -1.30 -13.01
CA LYS A 149 -2.45 -1.91 -11.71
C LYS A 149 -1.17 -2.43 -11.05
N GLY A 150 -1.21 -2.67 -9.75
CA GLY A 150 -0.09 -3.30 -9.04
C GLY A 150 1.10 -2.38 -8.83
N VAL A 151 0.85 -1.07 -8.72
CA VAL A 151 1.88 -0.06 -8.46
C VAL A 151 1.63 0.67 -7.15
N ASN A 152 2.69 1.02 -6.46
CA ASN A 152 2.63 1.83 -5.25
C ASN A 152 2.71 3.32 -5.61
N GLY A 153 1.78 4.13 -5.10
CA GLY A 153 1.74 5.57 -5.39
C GLY A 153 3.00 6.34 -4.99
N LYS A 154 3.71 5.92 -3.94
CA LYS A 154 5.00 6.52 -3.55
C LYS A 154 6.09 6.22 -4.58
N GLU A 155 6.17 4.98 -5.04
CA GLU A 155 7.14 4.56 -6.08
C GLU A 155 6.89 5.30 -7.39
N VAL A 156 5.63 5.38 -7.83
CA VAL A 156 5.23 6.16 -9.00
C VAL A 156 5.59 7.63 -8.85
N GLN A 157 5.38 8.21 -7.67
CA GLN A 157 5.71 9.61 -7.39
C GLN A 157 7.21 9.88 -7.49
N GLU A 158 8.06 8.99 -6.97
CA GLU A 158 9.52 9.10 -7.05
C GLU A 158 10.01 8.97 -8.50
N LEU A 159 9.52 7.98 -9.25
CA LEU A 159 9.86 7.79 -10.66
C LEU A 159 9.46 8.99 -11.51
N LEU A 160 8.23 9.49 -11.33
CA LEU A 160 7.74 10.69 -12.01
C LEU A 160 8.60 11.92 -11.68
N ARG A 161 8.95 12.12 -10.40
CA ARG A 161 9.79 13.25 -9.99
C ARG A 161 11.15 13.17 -10.65
N ASN A 162 11.80 12.02 -10.60
CA ASN A 162 13.11 11.80 -11.22
C ASN A 162 13.07 12.10 -12.73
N LYS A 163 12.02 11.66 -13.44
CA LYS A 163 11.84 11.92 -14.88
C LYS A 163 11.53 13.38 -15.21
N LEU A 164 10.82 14.10 -14.35
CA LEU A 164 10.46 15.50 -14.56
C LEU A 164 11.58 16.48 -14.21
N GLU A 165 12.50 16.06 -13.33
CA GLU A 165 13.59 16.89 -12.83
C GLU A 165 14.94 16.57 -13.51
N SER A 166 14.99 15.49 -14.29
CA SER A 166 16.08 15.23 -15.24
C SER A 166 15.90 16.09 -16.51
#